data_468dd32114522dbd3c7061ee29a7151a
#
_entry.id   468dd32114522dbd3c7061ee29a7151a
#
_cell.length_a   1.000
_cell.length_b   1.000
_cell.length_c   1.000
_cell.angle_alpha   90.00
_cell.angle_beta   90.00
_cell.angle_gamma   90.00
#
_symmetry.space_group_name_H-M   'P 1'
#
loop_
_entity.id
_entity.type
_entity.pdbx_description
1 polymer ?
#
loop_
_entity_poly.entity_id
_entity_poly.type
_entity_poly.pdbx_seq_one_letter_code
_entity_poly.pdbx_strand_id
1 'polypeptide(L)'
;RQRQMCIRDSMTSDSGIIKGIPVCATIGLNRTDIGLSIDGKKLRVELISACNLNSEAAGNILATIAFDIMDSKACGYGMVLPNVIGSYTRDTSLKHALLMSPVFWPEYKTLADNDCTVAWLMVVPITDSEKRYIEQNGFSAFDHLLEQTNTDVTNMHRKCVL
;
A
#
# COMPACT_ATOMS: atom_id res chain seq x y z
N ARG A 1 11.12 -3.08 -24.64
CA ARG A 1 9.65 -2.98 -24.56
C ARG A 1 9.33 -2.26 -23.27
N GLN A 2 8.91 -1.00 -23.38
CA GLN A 2 8.39 -0.22 -22.26
C GLN A 2 7.18 -0.94 -21.68
N ARG A 3 7.26 -1.42 -20.42
CA ARG A 3 6.13 -1.99 -19.71
C ARG A 3 5.24 -0.84 -19.27
N GLN A 4 4.14 -0.66 -19.96
CA GLN A 4 3.16 0.35 -19.62
C GLN A 4 2.34 -0.16 -18.44
N MET A 5 2.61 0.38 -17.26
CA MET A 5 1.78 0.20 -16.08
C MET A 5 0.70 1.30 -16.11
N CYS A 6 -0.57 0.91 -16.07
CA CYS A 6 -1.65 1.86 -15.94
C CYS A 6 -1.93 2.09 -14.45
N ILE A 7 -1.78 3.34 -14.02
CA ILE A 7 -2.31 3.80 -12.75
C ILE A 7 -3.65 4.45 -13.09
N ARG A 8 -4.75 3.88 -12.62
CA ARG A 8 -6.06 4.50 -12.83
C ARG A 8 -6.34 5.51 -11.73
N ASP A 9 -6.60 6.74 -12.15
CA ASP A 9 -7.06 7.85 -11.34
C ASP A 9 -8.40 7.55 -10.67
N SER A 10 -8.46 7.94 -9.40
CA SER A 10 -9.62 8.24 -8.57
C SER A 10 -10.95 7.57 -8.97
N MET A 11 -11.17 6.39 -8.48
CA MET A 11 -12.53 5.97 -8.16
C MET A 11 -12.90 6.64 -6.83
N THR A 12 -13.71 7.68 -6.88
CA THR A 12 -14.42 8.12 -5.68
C THR A 12 -15.37 7.00 -5.30
N SER A 13 -14.98 6.20 -4.32
CA SER A 13 -15.84 5.16 -3.79
C SER A 13 -17.00 5.84 -3.06
N ASP A 14 -18.21 5.63 -3.57
CA ASP A 14 -19.47 6.01 -2.91
C ASP A 14 -19.82 5.06 -1.74
N SER A 15 -18.95 4.09 -1.45
CA SER A 15 -19.07 3.20 -0.29
C SER A 15 -18.78 4.00 0.97
N GLY A 16 -19.70 4.01 1.92
CA GLY A 16 -19.74 4.93 3.07
C GLY A 16 -18.54 4.91 4.03
N ILE A 17 -17.52 4.07 3.82
CA ILE A 17 -16.37 3.92 4.72
C ILE A 17 -15.27 4.96 4.41
N ILE A 18 -15.10 5.35 3.16
CA ILE A 18 -14.03 6.27 2.72
C ILE A 18 -14.55 7.40 1.82
N LYS A 19 -15.80 7.82 2.09
CA LYS A 19 -16.45 8.87 1.30
C LYS A 19 -15.61 10.15 1.28
N GLY A 20 -15.27 10.60 0.06
CA GLY A 20 -14.50 11.83 -0.14
C GLY A 20 -12.98 11.67 -0.01
N ILE A 21 -12.46 10.46 0.22
CA ILE A 21 -11.03 10.18 0.19
C ILE A 21 -10.64 9.66 -1.20
N PRO A 22 -9.64 10.26 -1.86
CA PRO A 22 -9.12 9.74 -3.12
C PRO A 22 -8.57 8.33 -2.98
N VAL A 23 -8.92 7.46 -3.91
CA VAL A 23 -8.42 6.09 -3.99
C VAL A 23 -7.65 5.91 -5.29
N CYS A 24 -6.41 5.47 -5.21
CA CYS A 24 -5.56 5.13 -6.34
C CYS A 24 -5.17 3.65 -6.27
N ALA A 25 -5.06 2.99 -7.42
CA ALA A 25 -4.63 1.60 -7.49
C ALA A 25 -3.74 1.35 -8.70
N THR A 26 -2.85 0.36 -8.60
CA THR A 26 -2.11 -0.15 -9.75
C THR A 26 -2.98 -1.10 -10.56
N ILE A 27 -2.75 -1.15 -11.88
CA ILE A 27 -3.32 -2.15 -12.76
C ILE A 27 -2.22 -2.68 -13.65
N GLY A 28 -1.92 -3.98 -13.51
CA GLY A 28 -0.90 -4.66 -14.30
C GLY A 28 0.40 -4.96 -13.58
N LEU A 29 0.56 -4.57 -12.31
CA LEU A 29 1.67 -5.03 -11.47
C LEU A 29 1.60 -6.55 -11.30
N ASN A 30 0.40 -7.12 -11.25
CA ASN A 30 0.12 -8.56 -11.18
C ASN A 30 0.72 -9.38 -12.35
N ARG A 31 1.13 -8.74 -13.43
CA ARG A 31 1.85 -9.41 -14.55
C ARG A 31 3.31 -9.70 -14.20
N THR A 32 3.84 -9.09 -13.16
CA THR A 32 5.21 -9.29 -12.70
C THR A 32 5.29 -10.53 -11.83
N ASP A 33 6.25 -11.40 -12.14
CA ASP A 33 6.57 -12.55 -11.29
C ASP A 33 7.46 -12.08 -10.14
N ILE A 34 6.94 -12.16 -8.91
CA ILE A 34 7.66 -11.83 -7.68
C ILE A 34 8.31 -13.05 -7.03
N GLY A 35 8.29 -14.21 -7.72
CA GLY A 35 8.93 -15.44 -7.24
C GLY A 35 8.22 -16.13 -6.08
N LEU A 36 7.03 -15.66 -5.69
CA LEU A 36 6.24 -16.24 -4.60
C LEU A 36 5.11 -17.12 -5.13
N SER A 37 4.72 -18.10 -4.33
CA SER A 37 3.56 -18.97 -4.60
C SER A 37 2.78 -19.22 -3.32
N ILE A 38 1.47 -19.47 -3.47
CA ILE A 38 0.54 -19.88 -2.42
C ILE A 38 -0.36 -20.98 -2.95
N ASP A 39 -0.51 -22.07 -2.19
CA ASP A 39 -1.32 -23.24 -2.58
C ASP A 39 -0.99 -23.81 -3.98
N GLY A 40 0.28 -23.79 -4.35
CA GLY A 40 0.77 -24.25 -5.64
C GLY A 40 0.53 -23.29 -6.82
N LYS A 41 -0.09 -22.14 -6.60
CA LYS A 41 -0.31 -21.09 -7.59
C LYS A 41 0.69 -19.94 -7.44
N LYS A 42 1.04 -19.29 -8.54
CA LYS A 42 1.90 -18.11 -8.49
C LYS A 42 1.20 -16.98 -7.76
N LEU A 43 1.86 -16.40 -6.75
CA LEU A 43 1.38 -15.21 -6.07
C LEU A 43 1.76 -13.96 -6.88
N ARG A 44 0.79 -13.10 -7.08
CA ARG A 44 0.89 -11.79 -7.75
C ARG A 44 0.35 -10.72 -6.83
N VAL A 45 0.71 -9.48 -7.08
CA VAL A 45 0.26 -8.36 -6.24
C VAL A 45 -0.26 -7.20 -7.09
N GLU A 46 -1.21 -6.48 -6.52
CA GLU A 46 -1.61 -5.12 -6.91
C GLU A 46 -1.59 -4.24 -5.66
N LEU A 47 -1.39 -2.94 -5.86
CA LEU A 47 -1.35 -1.96 -4.80
C LEU A 47 -2.59 -1.08 -4.83
N ILE A 48 -3.07 -0.69 -3.65
CA ILE A 48 -4.14 0.27 -3.47
C ILE A 48 -3.76 1.28 -2.39
N SER A 49 -4.13 2.53 -2.57
CA SER A 49 -3.95 3.59 -1.59
C SER A 49 -5.24 4.37 -1.43
N ALA A 50 -5.63 4.63 -0.18
CA ALA A 50 -6.67 5.57 0.18
C ALA A 50 -6.07 6.59 1.14
N CYS A 51 -5.70 7.75 0.64
CA CYS A 51 -5.15 8.80 1.47
C CYS A 51 -5.49 10.18 0.90
N ASN A 52 -5.57 11.17 1.78
CA ASN A 52 -5.88 12.54 1.42
C ASN A 52 -4.66 13.23 0.78
N LEU A 53 -4.27 12.71 -0.38
CA LEU A 53 -3.26 13.25 -1.29
C LEU A 53 -3.90 13.65 -2.60
N ASN A 54 -3.27 14.58 -3.33
CA ASN A 54 -3.66 14.77 -4.72
C ASN A 54 -3.35 13.51 -5.55
N SER A 55 -4.13 13.27 -6.60
CA SER A 55 -4.06 12.05 -7.41
C SER A 55 -2.69 11.86 -8.08
N GLU A 56 -2.01 12.93 -8.46
CA GLU A 56 -0.68 12.88 -9.08
C GLU A 56 0.37 12.35 -8.09
N ALA A 57 0.42 12.89 -6.88
CA ALA A 57 1.35 12.42 -5.85
C ALA A 57 1.06 10.96 -5.45
N ALA A 58 -0.22 10.62 -5.26
CA ALA A 58 -0.63 9.25 -4.95
C ALA A 58 -0.24 8.27 -6.06
N GLY A 59 -0.48 8.64 -7.32
CA GLY A 59 -0.09 7.85 -8.49
C GLY A 59 1.43 7.64 -8.58
N ASN A 60 2.21 8.69 -8.38
CA ASN A 60 3.67 8.62 -8.41
C ASN A 60 4.25 7.76 -7.28
N ILE A 61 3.67 7.83 -6.07
CA ILE A 61 4.04 6.96 -4.94
C ILE A 61 3.78 5.50 -5.29
N LEU A 62 2.58 5.16 -5.78
CA LEU A 62 2.25 3.79 -6.16
C LEU A 62 3.13 3.28 -7.30
N ALA A 63 3.44 4.13 -8.30
CA ALA A 63 4.36 3.78 -9.38
C ALA A 63 5.75 3.46 -8.87
N THR A 64 6.30 4.28 -7.98
CA THR A 64 7.62 4.05 -7.39
C THR A 64 7.66 2.73 -6.64
N ILE A 65 6.68 2.47 -5.77
CA ILE A 65 6.58 1.20 -5.03
C ILE A 65 6.47 0.02 -6.00
N ALA A 66 5.65 0.14 -7.04
CA ALA A 66 5.48 -0.92 -8.03
C ALA A 66 6.78 -1.21 -8.79
N PHE A 67 7.56 -0.20 -9.18
CA PHE A 67 8.86 -0.39 -9.80
C PHE A 67 9.86 -1.04 -8.86
N ASP A 68 9.90 -0.62 -7.59
CA ASP A 68 10.76 -1.24 -6.57
C ASP A 68 10.43 -2.73 -6.40
N ILE A 69 9.14 -3.10 -6.38
CA ILE A 69 8.69 -4.51 -6.33
C ILE A 69 9.10 -5.26 -7.60
N MET A 70 8.95 -4.63 -8.77
CA MET A 70 9.31 -5.25 -10.05
C MET A 70 10.81 -5.52 -10.16
N ASP A 71 11.64 -4.67 -9.59
CA ASP A 71 13.10 -4.79 -9.64
C ASP A 71 13.63 -5.72 -8.55
N SER A 72 13.20 -5.53 -7.31
CA SER A 72 13.68 -6.31 -6.15
C SER A 72 13.08 -7.71 -6.07
N LYS A 73 11.91 -7.93 -6.68
CA LYS A 73 11.08 -9.14 -6.51
C LYS A 73 10.67 -9.39 -5.05
N ALA A 74 10.73 -8.37 -4.21
CA ALA A 74 10.36 -8.43 -2.81
C ALA A 74 9.04 -7.70 -2.58
N CYS A 75 8.11 -8.36 -1.91
CA CYS A 75 6.83 -7.79 -1.52
C CYS A 75 6.19 -8.63 -0.41
N GLY A 76 5.55 -7.99 0.54
CA GLY A 76 4.84 -8.71 1.60
C GLY A 76 4.20 -7.77 2.63
N TYR A 77 3.35 -8.36 3.47
CA TYR A 77 2.76 -7.65 4.61
C TYR A 77 3.84 -7.19 5.59
N GLY A 78 3.70 -5.97 6.08
CA GLY A 78 4.65 -5.37 7.01
C GLY A 78 5.92 -4.85 6.35
N MET A 79 6.06 -4.97 5.03
CA MET A 79 7.19 -4.38 4.32
C MET A 79 7.10 -2.85 4.37
N VAL A 80 8.19 -2.22 4.78
CA VAL A 80 8.33 -0.77 4.81
C VAL A 80 9.27 -0.31 3.71
N LEU A 81 8.78 0.61 2.88
CA LEU A 81 9.58 1.28 1.86
C LEU A 81 9.98 2.66 2.37
N PRO A 82 11.28 2.89 2.62
CA PRO A 82 11.73 4.11 3.26
C PRO A 82 11.66 5.31 2.32
N ASN A 83 11.18 6.45 2.86
CA ASN A 83 11.15 7.76 2.25
C ASN A 83 10.43 7.88 0.88
N VAL A 84 9.65 6.89 0.48
CA VAL A 84 8.91 6.94 -0.79
C VAL A 84 7.91 8.11 -0.79
N ILE A 85 7.16 8.27 0.30
CA ILE A 85 6.17 9.35 0.44
C ILE A 85 6.86 10.70 0.57
N GLY A 86 7.93 10.79 1.36
CA GLY A 86 8.70 12.01 1.57
C GLY A 86 9.34 12.56 0.28
N SER A 87 9.52 11.74 -0.74
CA SER A 87 10.01 12.17 -2.05
C SER A 87 8.97 12.98 -2.85
N TYR A 88 7.68 12.80 -2.56
CA TYR A 88 6.58 13.44 -3.28
C TYR A 88 5.78 14.45 -2.44
N THR A 89 5.94 14.42 -1.11
CA THR A 89 5.22 15.29 -0.18
C THR A 89 6.18 15.88 0.85
N ARG A 90 6.06 17.19 1.12
CA ARG A 90 6.90 17.87 2.12
C ARG A 90 6.12 18.29 3.37
N ASP A 91 4.80 18.35 3.28
CA ASP A 91 3.93 18.95 4.30
C ASP A 91 3.41 17.95 5.32
N THR A 92 4.05 16.78 5.44
CA THR A 92 3.67 15.74 6.38
C THR A 92 4.88 15.09 7.05
N SER A 93 4.70 14.59 8.27
CA SER A 93 5.67 13.74 8.96
C SER A 93 5.65 12.28 8.48
N LEU A 94 4.66 11.90 7.67
CA LEU A 94 4.46 10.56 7.13
C LEU A 94 5.32 10.38 5.87
N LYS A 95 6.53 9.87 6.01
CA LYS A 95 7.52 9.83 4.93
C LYS A 95 7.69 8.47 4.29
N HIS A 96 7.35 7.40 5.01
CA HIS A 96 7.55 6.02 4.57
C HIS A 96 6.23 5.39 4.18
N ALA A 97 6.29 4.35 3.34
CA ALA A 97 5.15 3.53 2.97
C ALA A 97 5.22 2.17 3.66
N LEU A 98 4.13 1.78 4.29
CA LEU A 98 3.92 0.44 4.86
C LEU A 98 2.95 -0.32 3.97
N LEU A 99 3.28 -1.56 3.62
CA LEU A 99 2.37 -2.46 2.90
C LEU A 99 1.60 -3.33 3.90
N MET A 100 0.27 -3.25 3.85
CA MET A 100 -0.59 -4.02 4.74
C MET A 100 -1.87 -4.52 4.03
N SER A 101 -2.69 -5.25 4.76
CA SER A 101 -3.97 -5.74 4.24
C SER A 101 -4.90 -4.58 3.87
N PRO A 102 -5.70 -4.67 2.80
CA PRO A 102 -6.64 -3.63 2.39
C PRO A 102 -7.86 -3.58 3.33
N VAL A 103 -7.69 -2.94 4.49
CA VAL A 103 -8.68 -2.92 5.58
C VAL A 103 -10.03 -2.33 5.19
N PHE A 104 -10.07 -1.43 4.20
CA PHE A 104 -11.32 -0.82 3.72
C PHE A 104 -12.04 -1.69 2.67
N TRP A 105 -11.38 -2.70 2.13
CA TRP A 105 -11.90 -3.59 1.08
C TRP A 105 -11.56 -5.03 1.42
N PRO A 106 -12.20 -5.61 2.44
CA PRO A 106 -11.88 -6.98 2.86
C PRO A 106 -12.13 -8.02 1.77
N GLU A 107 -13.01 -7.73 0.82
CA GLU A 107 -13.29 -8.55 -0.36
C GLU A 107 -12.14 -8.58 -1.38
N TYR A 108 -11.25 -7.58 -1.39
CA TYR A 108 -10.12 -7.50 -2.32
C TYR A 108 -8.81 -8.08 -1.76
N LYS A 109 -8.85 -8.75 -0.61
CA LYS A 109 -7.63 -9.33 -0.04
C LYS A 109 -6.92 -10.24 -1.03
N THR A 110 -7.69 -11.09 -1.74
CA THR A 110 -7.13 -12.07 -2.65
C THR A 110 -8.13 -12.42 -3.74
N LEU A 111 -7.69 -12.33 -4.99
CA LEU A 111 -8.45 -12.79 -6.15
C LEU A 111 -7.70 -13.99 -6.75
N ALA A 112 -8.35 -15.14 -6.82
CA ALA A 112 -7.77 -16.34 -7.36
C ALA A 112 -8.29 -16.62 -8.78
N ASP A 113 -7.37 -16.94 -9.70
CA ASP A 113 -7.63 -17.50 -11.02
C ASP A 113 -7.01 -18.90 -11.10
N ASN A 114 -7.18 -19.60 -12.24
CA ASN A 114 -6.69 -20.97 -12.40
C ASN A 114 -5.17 -21.07 -12.20
N ASP A 115 -4.40 -20.10 -12.69
CA ASP A 115 -2.94 -20.13 -12.74
C ASP A 115 -2.25 -19.25 -11.69
N CYS A 116 -2.95 -18.28 -11.13
CA CYS A 116 -2.35 -17.34 -10.16
C CYS A 116 -3.34 -16.87 -9.11
N THR A 117 -2.79 -16.37 -8.02
CA THR A 117 -3.50 -15.69 -6.94
C THR A 117 -3.00 -14.25 -6.89
N VAL A 118 -3.90 -13.28 -7.00
CA VAL A 118 -3.56 -11.86 -6.89
C VAL A 118 -3.94 -11.37 -5.50
N ALA A 119 -2.96 -10.95 -4.72
CA ALA A 119 -3.16 -10.29 -3.44
C ALA A 119 -3.14 -8.77 -3.62
N TRP A 120 -4.07 -8.08 -2.96
CA TRP A 120 -4.06 -6.63 -2.87
C TRP A 120 -3.34 -6.20 -1.61
N LEU A 121 -2.46 -5.22 -1.74
CA LEU A 121 -1.75 -4.60 -0.62
C LEU A 121 -2.10 -3.12 -0.55
N MET A 122 -2.51 -2.68 0.64
CA MET A 122 -2.76 -1.27 0.89
C MET A 122 -1.47 -0.57 1.28
N VAL A 123 -1.22 0.59 0.66
CA VAL A 123 -0.10 1.47 0.98
C VAL A 123 -0.54 2.45 2.05
N VAL A 124 0.03 2.35 3.24
CA VAL A 124 -0.27 3.19 4.39
C VAL A 124 0.94 4.07 4.71
N PRO A 125 0.75 5.40 4.76
CA PRO A 125 1.79 6.34 5.18
C PRO A 125 2.15 6.20 6.66
N ILE A 126 3.45 6.16 6.95
CA ILE A 126 3.98 6.07 8.33
C ILE A 126 5.13 7.06 8.59
N THR A 127 5.34 7.39 9.87
CA THR A 127 6.41 8.28 10.35
C THR A 127 7.73 7.54 10.54
N ASP A 128 8.83 8.30 10.75
CA ASP A 128 10.14 7.75 11.14
C ASP A 128 10.08 6.94 12.46
N SER A 129 9.29 7.41 13.43
CA SER A 129 9.15 6.71 14.72
C SER A 129 8.38 5.40 14.57
N GLU A 130 7.30 5.40 13.79
CA GLU A 130 6.51 4.19 13.49
C GLU A 130 7.32 3.16 12.71
N LYS A 131 8.13 3.60 11.73
CA LYS A 131 9.08 2.73 11.03
C LYS A 131 10.04 2.05 12.02
N ARG A 132 10.69 2.82 12.91
CA ARG A 132 11.60 2.27 13.93
C ARG A 132 10.88 1.30 14.88
N TYR A 133 9.65 1.61 15.26
CA TYR A 133 8.83 0.71 16.07
C TYR A 133 8.59 -0.63 15.39
N ILE A 134 8.23 -0.62 14.10
CA ILE A 134 8.05 -1.84 13.29
C ILE A 134 9.35 -2.65 13.22
N GLU A 135 10.49 -1.99 13.02
CA GLU A 135 11.82 -2.64 12.98
C GLU A 135 12.19 -3.32 14.30
N GLN A 136 11.78 -2.75 15.43
CA GLN A 136 12.10 -3.25 16.76
C GLN A 136 11.10 -4.30 17.28
N ASN A 137 9.82 -4.13 17.00
CA ASN A 137 8.73 -4.90 17.61
C ASN A 137 7.97 -5.79 16.60
N GLY A 138 8.24 -5.61 15.31
CA GLY A 138 7.57 -6.31 14.24
C GLY A 138 6.25 -5.66 13.78
N PHE A 139 5.81 -6.05 12.59
CA PHE A 139 4.60 -5.51 11.97
C PHE A 139 3.33 -5.80 12.80
N SER A 140 3.18 -7.01 13.32
CA SER A 140 1.98 -7.40 14.08
C SER A 140 1.74 -6.53 15.32
N ALA A 141 2.81 -6.11 16.00
CA ALA A 141 2.69 -5.21 17.15
C ALA A 141 2.22 -3.81 16.73
N PHE A 142 2.68 -3.34 15.57
CA PHE A 142 2.26 -2.04 15.04
C PHE A 142 0.82 -2.07 14.50
N ASP A 143 0.42 -3.13 13.82
CA ASP A 143 -0.94 -3.34 13.34
C ASP A 143 -1.95 -3.32 14.48
N HIS A 144 -1.65 -4.05 15.57
CA HIS A 144 -2.45 -4.02 16.79
C HIS A 144 -2.53 -2.62 17.43
N LEU A 145 -1.44 -1.86 17.40
CA LEU A 145 -1.41 -0.48 17.89
C LEU A 145 -2.31 0.44 17.06
N LEU A 146 -2.30 0.31 15.73
CA LEU A 146 -3.21 1.05 14.84
C LEU A 146 -4.68 0.76 15.15
N GLU A 147 -5.02 -0.51 15.41
CA GLU A 147 -6.37 -0.93 15.79
C GLU A 147 -6.77 -0.34 17.15
N GLN A 148 -5.92 -0.47 18.17
CA GLN A 148 -6.19 0.03 19.52
C GLN A 148 -6.42 1.54 19.58
N THR A 149 -5.66 2.28 18.78
CA THR A 149 -5.76 3.74 18.70
C THR A 149 -6.85 4.24 17.75
N ASN A 150 -7.52 3.32 17.04
CA ASN A 150 -8.50 3.65 16.00
C ASN A 150 -7.97 4.71 15.02
N THR A 151 -6.73 4.52 14.58
CA THR A 151 -6.01 5.52 13.79
C THR A 151 -6.59 5.66 12.38
N ASP A 152 -6.91 6.88 11.98
CA ASP A 152 -7.28 7.21 10.61
C ASP A 152 -6.03 7.18 9.70
N VAL A 153 -5.78 6.03 9.07
CA VAL A 153 -4.65 5.82 8.16
C VAL A 153 -4.78 6.56 6.82
N THR A 154 -5.96 7.13 6.53
CA THR A 154 -6.19 7.93 5.31
C THR A 154 -5.73 9.37 5.45
N ASN A 155 -5.57 9.86 6.68
CA ASN A 155 -5.24 11.23 6.99
C ASN A 155 -3.71 11.47 6.92
N MET A 156 -3.28 12.21 5.91
CA MET A 156 -1.87 12.56 5.70
C MET A 156 -1.29 13.53 6.76
N HIS A 157 -2.13 14.11 7.61
CA HIS A 157 -1.73 14.98 8.71
C HIS A 157 -1.97 14.36 10.09
N ARG A 158 -2.24 13.04 10.13
CA ARG A 158 -2.39 12.33 11.40
C ARG A 158 -1.12 12.43 12.25
N LYS A 159 -1.29 12.39 13.55
CA LYS A 159 -0.16 12.28 14.49
C LYS A 159 0.43 10.87 14.46
N CYS A 160 1.69 10.77 14.87
CA CYS A 160 2.32 9.50 15.21
C CYS A 160 1.51 8.80 16.31
N VAL A 161 1.35 7.49 16.21
CA VAL A 161 0.56 6.68 17.16
C VAL A 161 1.37 6.22 18.38
N LEU A 162 2.66 6.58 18.44
CA LEU A 162 3.58 6.26 19.54
C LEU A 162 3.66 7.40 20.53
#